data_a504cacc4a91f0b8c2983fe0e5b691dd
#
_entry.id   a504cacc4a91f0b8c2983fe0e5b691dd
#
_cell.length_a   1.000
_cell.length_b   1.000
_cell.length_c   1.000
_cell.angle_alpha   90.00
_cell.angle_beta   90.00
_cell.angle_gamma   90.00
#
_symmetry.space_group_name_H-M   'P 1'
#
loop_
_entity.id
_entity.type
_entity.pdbx_description
1 polymer ?
#
loop_
_entity_poly.entity_id
_entity_poly.type
_entity_poly.pdbx_seq_one_letter_code
_entity_poly.pdbx_strand_id
1 'polypeptide(L)'
;MTSTASQQELVRFLEDRFTCAQACTECARACALRASLVDPDAAEDHELLRRKGILCAEVCDATCRMLSDHGHFDEDAEDTLRMQLEWTRTVCLESAHVFERHPEAEETALACRACARACTDFMALLV
;
A
#
# COMPACT_ATOMS: atom_id res chain seq x y z
N MET A 1 26.50 10.67 -21.97
CA MET A 1 26.15 9.29 -22.36
C MET A 1 25.84 8.50 -21.10
N THR A 2 24.66 7.90 -21.05
CA THR A 2 24.24 7.13 -19.89
C THR A 2 24.94 5.76 -19.93
N SER A 3 25.58 5.38 -18.82
CA SER A 3 26.22 4.07 -18.73
C SER A 3 25.17 2.95 -18.66
N THR A 4 25.55 1.74 -19.00
CA THR A 4 24.67 0.56 -18.89
C THR A 4 24.17 0.40 -17.45
N ALA A 5 25.03 0.66 -16.46
CA ALA A 5 24.66 0.59 -15.04
C ALA A 5 23.54 1.58 -14.70
N SER A 6 23.63 2.82 -15.21
CA SER A 6 22.58 3.83 -14.99
C SER A 6 21.27 3.45 -15.64
N GLN A 7 21.31 2.82 -16.82
CA GLN A 7 20.11 2.34 -17.49
C GLN A 7 19.48 1.19 -16.69
N GLN A 8 20.29 0.28 -16.17
CA GLN A 8 19.82 -0.82 -15.34
C GLN A 8 19.19 -0.31 -14.03
N GLU A 9 19.79 0.71 -13.43
CA GLU A 9 19.26 1.34 -12.22
C GLU A 9 17.91 1.98 -12.48
N LEU A 10 17.75 2.66 -13.63
CA LEU A 10 16.49 3.26 -13.99
C LEU A 10 15.40 2.21 -14.22
N VAL A 11 15.73 1.14 -14.94
CA VAL A 11 14.79 0.05 -15.19
C VAL A 11 14.35 -0.57 -13.87
N ARG A 12 15.28 -0.83 -12.96
CA ARG A 12 14.97 -1.39 -11.63
C ARG A 12 14.06 -0.46 -10.84
N PHE A 13 14.34 0.84 -10.86
CA PHE A 13 13.52 1.83 -10.19
C PHE A 13 12.08 1.78 -10.70
N LEU A 14 11.89 1.74 -12.03
CA LEU A 14 10.57 1.69 -12.64
C LEU A 14 9.84 0.38 -12.31
N GLU A 15 10.57 -0.74 -12.31
CA GLU A 15 10.00 -2.04 -11.95
C GLU A 15 9.54 -2.06 -10.48
N ASP A 16 10.35 -1.54 -9.58
CA ASP A 16 10.04 -1.51 -8.16
C ASP A 16 8.87 -0.57 -7.87
N ARG A 17 8.82 0.56 -8.59
CA ARG A 17 7.68 1.49 -8.51
C ARG A 17 6.40 0.80 -8.95
N PHE A 18 6.45 0.07 -10.05
CA PHE A 18 5.29 -0.68 -10.56
C PHE A 18 4.88 -1.77 -9.58
N THR A 19 5.84 -2.49 -9.02
CA THR A 19 5.58 -3.55 -8.03
C THR A 19 4.88 -2.97 -6.80
N CYS A 20 5.34 -1.80 -6.33
CA CYS A 20 4.72 -1.13 -5.20
C CYS A 20 3.28 -0.71 -5.52
N ALA A 21 3.05 -0.13 -6.70
CA ALA A 21 1.71 0.27 -7.15
C ALA A 21 0.78 -0.94 -7.22
N GLN A 22 1.26 -2.06 -7.73
CA GLN A 22 0.49 -3.29 -7.82
C GLN A 22 0.12 -3.82 -6.43
N ALA A 23 1.07 -3.82 -5.49
CA ALA A 23 0.80 -4.25 -4.12
C ALA A 23 -0.24 -3.37 -3.45
N CYS A 24 -0.19 -2.05 -3.68
CA CYS A 24 -1.18 -1.12 -3.16
C CYS A 24 -2.57 -1.40 -3.77
N THR A 25 -2.63 -1.68 -5.06
CA THR A 25 -3.90 -2.02 -5.74
C THR A 25 -4.50 -3.29 -5.17
N GLU A 26 -3.70 -4.32 -4.99
CA GLU A 26 -4.17 -5.60 -4.45
C GLU A 26 -4.63 -5.44 -3.00
N CYS A 27 -3.90 -4.67 -2.21
CA CYS A 27 -4.26 -4.40 -0.82
C CYS A 27 -5.58 -3.61 -0.75
N ALA A 28 -5.73 -2.57 -1.58
CA ALA A 28 -6.96 -1.78 -1.63
C ALA A 28 -8.16 -2.66 -1.96
N ARG A 29 -8.00 -3.53 -2.94
CA ARG A 29 -9.07 -4.46 -3.35
C ARG A 29 -9.43 -5.42 -2.23
N ALA A 30 -8.44 -6.04 -1.61
CA ALA A 30 -8.66 -7.00 -0.52
C ALA A 30 -9.36 -6.34 0.66
N CYS A 31 -8.92 -5.12 1.02
CA CYS A 31 -9.50 -4.39 2.14
C CYS A 31 -10.93 -3.93 1.86
N ALA A 32 -11.20 -3.44 0.65
CA ALA A 32 -12.55 -3.02 0.25
C ALA A 32 -13.50 -4.21 0.25
N LEU A 33 -13.06 -5.35 -0.28
CA LEU A 33 -13.86 -6.57 -0.30
C LEU A 33 -14.16 -7.02 1.14
N ARG A 34 -13.13 -7.05 1.99
CA ARG A 34 -13.31 -7.47 3.39
C ARG A 34 -14.31 -6.56 4.11
N ALA A 35 -14.19 -5.24 3.91
CA ALA A 35 -15.10 -4.29 4.53
C ALA A 35 -16.55 -4.51 4.09
N SER A 36 -16.77 -4.87 2.82
CA SER A 36 -18.11 -5.10 2.28
C SER A 36 -18.75 -6.39 2.81
N LEU A 37 -17.94 -7.31 3.33
CA LEU A 37 -18.42 -8.60 3.85
C LEU A 37 -18.71 -8.57 5.35
N VAL A 38 -18.42 -7.46 6.01
CA VAL A 38 -18.66 -7.33 7.45
C VAL A 38 -20.17 -7.13 7.70
N ASP A 39 -20.72 -7.91 8.63
CA ASP A 39 -22.12 -7.78 9.04
C ASP A 39 -22.27 -6.52 9.90
N PRO A 40 -23.09 -5.54 9.47
CA PRO A 40 -23.26 -4.30 10.24
C PRO A 40 -23.94 -4.50 11.59
N ASP A 41 -24.64 -5.61 11.78
CA ASP A 41 -25.33 -5.94 13.04
C ASP A 41 -24.49 -6.78 13.98
N ALA A 42 -23.23 -7.05 13.62
CA ALA A 42 -22.32 -7.87 14.42
C ALA A 42 -21.66 -7.04 15.54
N ALA A 43 -20.85 -7.72 16.35
CA ALA A 43 -20.18 -7.12 17.51
C ALA A 43 -19.23 -5.98 17.12
N GLU A 44 -18.81 -5.18 18.12
CA GLU A 44 -17.92 -4.02 17.93
C GLU A 44 -16.66 -4.33 17.13
N ASP A 45 -16.09 -5.53 17.30
CA ASP A 45 -14.90 -5.94 16.56
C ASP A 45 -15.11 -5.92 15.05
N HIS A 46 -16.33 -6.22 14.60
CA HIS A 46 -16.67 -6.22 13.18
C HIS A 46 -16.74 -4.80 12.63
N GLU A 47 -17.20 -3.85 13.44
CA GLU A 47 -17.19 -2.43 13.03
C GLU A 47 -15.75 -1.93 12.88
N LEU A 48 -14.84 -2.34 13.76
CA LEU A 48 -13.43 -2.00 13.64
C LEU A 48 -12.82 -2.59 12.37
N LEU A 49 -13.16 -3.84 12.05
CA LEU A 49 -12.73 -4.48 10.80
C LEU A 49 -13.17 -3.67 9.60
N ARG A 50 -14.43 -3.24 9.59
CA ARG A 50 -15.00 -2.47 8.49
C ARG A 50 -14.26 -1.14 8.32
N ARG A 51 -14.07 -0.42 9.42
CA ARG A 51 -13.38 0.89 9.40
C ARG A 51 -11.95 0.77 8.92
N LYS A 52 -11.22 -0.24 9.43
CA LYS A 52 -9.83 -0.46 9.02
C LYS A 52 -9.74 -0.86 7.55
N GLY A 53 -10.68 -1.67 7.07
CA GLY A 53 -10.74 -2.05 5.67
C GLY A 53 -10.97 -0.85 4.76
N ILE A 54 -11.92 0.01 5.12
CA ILE A 54 -12.22 1.22 4.34
C ILE A 54 -11.02 2.16 4.33
N LEU A 55 -10.45 2.46 5.50
CA LEU A 55 -9.30 3.36 5.59
C LEU A 55 -8.12 2.84 4.79
N CYS A 56 -7.79 1.56 4.97
CA CYS A 56 -6.66 0.95 4.27
C CYS A 56 -6.88 0.98 2.75
N ALA A 57 -8.10 0.67 2.29
CA ALA A 57 -8.44 0.71 0.88
C ALA A 57 -8.26 2.11 0.30
N GLU A 58 -8.73 3.14 1.00
CA GLU A 58 -8.61 4.53 0.55
C GLU A 58 -7.15 4.98 0.47
N VAL A 59 -6.38 4.68 1.50
CA VAL A 59 -4.97 5.08 1.55
C VAL A 59 -4.18 4.37 0.46
N CYS A 60 -4.36 3.07 0.29
CA CYS A 60 -3.66 2.29 -0.71
C CYS A 60 -4.03 2.72 -2.13
N ASP A 61 -5.30 3.03 -2.36
CA ASP A 61 -5.77 3.49 -3.67
C ASP A 61 -5.14 4.84 -4.03
N ALA A 62 -5.10 5.77 -3.08
CA ALA A 62 -4.44 7.06 -3.29
C ALA A 62 -2.95 6.88 -3.60
N THR A 63 -2.28 5.99 -2.87
CA THR A 63 -0.86 5.71 -3.07
C THR A 63 -0.60 5.11 -4.44
N CYS A 64 -1.45 4.18 -4.86
CA CYS A 64 -1.36 3.60 -6.20
C CYS A 64 -1.45 4.69 -7.28
N ARG A 65 -2.39 5.62 -7.14
CA ARG A 65 -2.55 6.72 -8.09
C ARG A 65 -1.30 7.62 -8.12
N MET A 66 -0.72 7.93 -6.95
CA MET A 66 0.51 8.72 -6.89
C MET A 66 1.67 8.00 -7.57
N LEU A 67 1.80 6.70 -7.33
CA LEU A 67 2.87 5.89 -7.94
C LEU A 67 2.69 5.75 -9.46
N SER A 68 1.46 5.83 -9.94
CA SER A 68 1.14 5.68 -11.36
C SER A 68 1.25 7.00 -12.13
N ASP A 69 1.44 8.12 -11.44
CA ASP A 69 1.63 9.40 -12.07
C ASP A 69 2.98 9.42 -12.78
N HIS A 70 2.97 9.76 -14.06
CA HIS A 70 4.17 9.79 -14.90
C HIS A 70 4.87 11.16 -14.91
N GLY A 71 4.44 12.07 -14.05
CA GLY A 71 5.07 13.37 -13.92
C GLY A 71 6.51 13.27 -13.42
N HIS A 72 7.27 14.32 -13.65
CA HIS A 72 8.62 14.39 -13.11
C HIS A 72 8.56 14.48 -11.60
N PHE A 73 9.33 13.64 -10.93
CA PHE A 73 9.51 13.78 -9.50
C PHE A 73 10.60 14.80 -9.25
N ASP A 74 10.20 16.00 -8.88
CA ASP A 74 11.13 16.95 -8.28
C ASP A 74 11.28 16.59 -6.81
N GLU A 75 12.15 17.31 -6.11
CA GLU A 75 12.45 17.05 -4.71
C GLU A 75 11.20 17.12 -3.83
N ASP A 76 10.34 18.11 -4.09
CA ASP A 76 9.10 18.28 -3.30
C ASP A 76 8.11 17.14 -3.55
N ALA A 77 7.97 16.70 -4.79
CA ALA A 77 7.10 15.60 -5.14
C ALA A 77 7.60 14.28 -4.53
N GLU A 78 8.92 14.09 -4.50
CA GLU A 78 9.55 12.92 -3.89
C GLU A 78 9.31 12.89 -2.39
N ASP A 79 9.45 14.03 -1.71
CA ASP A 79 9.18 14.13 -0.27
C ASP A 79 7.72 13.82 0.04
N THR A 80 6.80 14.33 -0.77
CA THR A 80 5.37 14.07 -0.61
C THR A 80 5.07 12.58 -0.79
N LEU A 81 5.68 11.97 -1.81
CA LEU A 81 5.50 10.54 -2.05
C LEU A 81 6.04 9.71 -0.88
N ARG A 82 7.20 10.11 -0.34
CA ARG A 82 7.78 9.42 0.82
C ARG A 82 6.84 9.47 2.02
N MET A 83 6.28 10.64 2.31
CA MET A 83 5.31 10.80 3.40
C MET A 83 4.08 9.90 3.18
N GLN A 84 3.59 9.84 1.95
CA GLN A 84 2.45 8.98 1.62
C GLN A 84 2.78 7.51 1.81
N LEU A 85 3.97 7.09 1.38
CA LEU A 85 4.41 5.70 1.54
C LEU A 85 4.58 5.32 3.01
N GLU A 86 5.13 6.22 3.82
CA GLU A 86 5.26 6.00 5.26
C GLU A 86 3.90 5.82 5.93
N TRP A 87 2.95 6.68 5.57
CA TRP A 87 1.59 6.59 6.09
C TRP A 87 0.92 5.29 5.65
N THR A 88 1.05 4.94 4.38
CA THR A 88 0.50 3.70 3.84
C THR A 88 1.04 2.49 4.59
N ARG A 89 2.35 2.46 4.82
CA ARG A 89 2.98 1.39 5.58
C ARG A 89 2.37 1.27 6.98
N THR A 90 2.24 2.39 7.67
CA THR A 90 1.68 2.43 9.02
C THR A 90 0.24 1.93 9.04
N VAL A 91 -0.60 2.44 8.13
CA VAL A 91 -2.00 2.03 8.04
C VAL A 91 -2.11 0.54 7.71
N CYS A 92 -1.29 0.05 6.78
CA CYS A 92 -1.31 -1.37 6.40
C CYS A 92 -0.90 -2.27 7.57
N LEU A 93 0.12 -1.90 8.33
CA LEU A 93 0.57 -2.70 9.47
C LEU A 93 -0.46 -2.72 10.60
N GLU A 94 -1.08 -1.57 10.88
CA GLU A 94 -2.15 -1.49 11.87
C GLU A 94 -3.36 -2.31 11.44
N SER A 95 -3.74 -2.22 10.18
CA SER A 95 -4.86 -2.98 9.64
C SER A 95 -4.58 -4.48 9.66
N ALA A 96 -3.38 -4.89 9.28
CA ALA A 96 -2.97 -6.30 9.33
C ALA A 96 -3.10 -6.84 10.74
N HIS A 97 -2.68 -6.06 11.74
CA HIS A 97 -2.75 -6.48 13.14
C HIS A 97 -4.20 -6.73 13.58
N VAL A 98 -5.13 -5.89 13.14
CA VAL A 98 -6.56 -6.08 13.43
C VAL A 98 -7.11 -7.31 12.68
N PHE A 99 -6.81 -7.42 11.38
CA PHE A 99 -7.31 -8.52 10.55
C PHE A 99 -6.79 -9.89 11.01
N GLU A 100 -5.59 -9.96 11.55
CA GLU A 100 -5.00 -11.23 12.03
C GLU A 100 -5.76 -11.85 13.18
N ARG A 101 -6.57 -11.09 13.88
CA ARG A 101 -7.41 -11.60 14.97
C ARG A 101 -8.63 -12.37 14.47
N HIS A 102 -8.90 -12.32 13.16
CA HIS A 102 -10.10 -12.90 12.57
C HIS A 102 -9.69 -13.87 11.47
N PRO A 103 -9.98 -15.18 11.62
CA PRO A 103 -9.59 -16.17 10.62
C PRO A 103 -10.10 -15.87 9.21
N GLU A 104 -11.29 -15.29 9.11
CA GLU A 104 -11.90 -14.93 7.81
C GLU A 104 -11.18 -13.78 7.12
N ALA A 105 -10.37 -13.02 7.83
CA ALA A 105 -9.64 -11.88 7.29
C ALA A 105 -8.13 -12.13 7.12
N GLU A 106 -7.69 -13.38 7.23
CA GLU A 106 -6.27 -13.73 7.15
C GLU A 106 -5.65 -13.32 5.81
N GLU A 107 -6.34 -13.56 4.70
CA GLU A 107 -5.83 -13.18 3.38
C GLU A 107 -5.70 -11.67 3.25
N THR A 108 -6.64 -10.93 3.83
CA THR A 108 -6.59 -9.47 3.84
C THR A 108 -5.37 -8.99 4.63
N ALA A 109 -5.10 -9.60 5.77
CA ALA A 109 -3.92 -9.29 6.59
C ALA A 109 -2.63 -9.52 5.80
N LEU A 110 -2.55 -10.61 5.05
CA LEU A 110 -1.38 -10.91 4.22
C LEU A 110 -1.18 -9.86 3.13
N ALA A 111 -2.26 -9.41 2.49
CA ALA A 111 -2.20 -8.36 1.48
C ALA A 111 -1.70 -7.04 2.09
N CYS A 112 -2.16 -6.70 3.29
CA CYS A 112 -1.70 -5.51 4.00
C CYS A 112 -0.21 -5.59 4.33
N ARG A 113 0.28 -6.73 4.78
CA ARG A 113 1.71 -6.89 5.07
C ARG A 113 2.56 -6.84 3.82
N ALA A 114 2.09 -7.44 2.72
CA ALA A 114 2.78 -7.38 1.45
C ALA A 114 2.88 -5.94 0.94
N CYS A 115 1.82 -5.17 1.09
CA CYS A 115 1.81 -3.76 0.71
C CYS A 115 2.78 -2.94 1.56
N ALA A 116 2.78 -3.17 2.87
CA ALA A 116 3.70 -2.48 3.78
C ALA A 116 5.15 -2.76 3.41
N ARG A 117 5.48 -4.00 3.08
CA ARG A 117 6.82 -4.38 2.64
C ARG A 117 7.19 -3.71 1.33
N ALA A 118 6.28 -3.72 0.34
CA ALA A 118 6.52 -3.09 -0.95
C ALA A 118 6.79 -1.60 -0.80
N CYS A 119 6.04 -0.91 0.07
CA CYS A 119 6.26 0.51 0.37
C CYS A 119 7.64 0.73 1.00
N THR A 120 8.02 -0.11 1.95
CA THR A 120 9.34 -0.03 2.60
C THR A 120 10.46 -0.21 1.59
N ASP A 121 10.35 -1.22 0.75
CA ASP A 121 11.37 -1.52 -0.26
C ASP A 121 11.50 -0.39 -1.27
N PHE A 122 10.38 0.17 -1.71
CA PHE A 122 10.42 1.28 -2.65
C PHE A 122 10.98 2.56 -2.02
N MET A 123 10.61 2.86 -0.77
CA MET A 123 11.17 4.02 -0.06
C MET A 123 12.69 3.98 0.06
N ALA A 124 13.26 2.78 0.16
CA ALA A 124 14.71 2.62 0.23
C ALA A 124 15.42 3.11 -1.03
N LEU A 125 14.71 3.21 -2.15
CA LEU A 125 15.23 3.70 -3.43
C LEU A 125 15.10 5.20 -3.59
N LEU A 126 14.29 5.85 -2.74
CA LEU A 126 14.10 7.30 -2.75
C LEU A 126 15.17 7.92 -1.86
N VAL A 127 16.17 8.47 -2.48
CA VAL A 127 17.31 9.04 -1.73
C VAL A 127 17.30 10.55 -1.76
#